data_78dd3760cc2719523c0f50bc6afc5d29
#
_entry.id   78dd3760cc2719523c0f50bc6afc5d29
#
_cell.length_a   1.000
_cell.length_b   1.000
_cell.length_c   1.000
_cell.angle_alpha   90.00
_cell.angle_beta   90.00
_cell.angle_gamma   90.00
#
_symmetry.space_group_name_H-M   'P 1'
#
loop_
_entity.id
_entity.type
_entity.pdbx_description
1 polymer ?
#
loop_
_entity_poly.entity_id
_entity_poly.type
_entity_poly.pdbx_seq_one_letter_code
_entity_poly.pdbx_strand_id
1 'polypeptide(L)'
;NYDGYVTGTEKLTITKRPITITGSGWTSSQPYTGKAYTKTDYEVEQADAENTRGLVDGETATVSYEITGTNVGRYTGTFGDDLEIKTAGGILGIGAKNVTDNYTVTKTPGTLTISKAEINQYVTLNPRDVEEVYDGTAHEAGVATVTDSNGNELKIEYSVDGTNWTTDPGTITATEVKDSVTVNVR
;
A
#
# COMPACT_ATOMS: atom_id res chain seq x y z
N ASN A 1 -54.95 -58.23 -11.88
CA ASN A 1 -53.69 -58.53 -11.26
C ASN A 1 -52.59 -58.03 -12.20
N TYR A 2 -51.81 -57.08 -11.75
CA TYR A 2 -50.60 -56.63 -12.46
C TYR A 2 -49.41 -57.33 -11.78
N ASP A 3 -48.64 -58.05 -12.58
CA ASP A 3 -47.43 -58.72 -12.15
C ASP A 3 -46.30 -58.16 -12.98
N GLY A 4 -45.47 -57.33 -12.33
CA GLY A 4 -44.33 -56.71 -12.96
C GLY A 4 -43.92 -55.38 -12.31
N TYR A 5 -42.64 -55.06 -12.39
CA TYR A 5 -42.06 -53.77 -11.95
C TYR A 5 -41.88 -52.84 -13.14
N VAL A 6 -42.24 -51.58 -12.99
CA VAL A 6 -41.85 -50.55 -13.92
C VAL A 6 -40.51 -49.98 -13.39
N THR A 7 -39.45 -50.16 -14.15
CA THR A 7 -38.12 -49.63 -13.82
C THR A 7 -37.89 -48.30 -14.54
N GLY A 8 -37.46 -47.33 -13.83
CA GLY A 8 -37.00 -46.04 -14.34
C GLY A 8 -35.60 -45.71 -13.80
N THR A 9 -34.88 -44.84 -14.49
CA THR A 9 -33.59 -44.30 -14.01
C THR A 9 -33.75 -42.83 -13.71
N GLU A 10 -33.28 -42.39 -12.53
CA GLU A 10 -33.18 -40.98 -12.15
C GLU A 10 -31.72 -40.60 -11.98
N LYS A 11 -31.41 -39.34 -12.28
CA LYS A 11 -30.06 -38.78 -12.10
C LYS A 11 -30.05 -37.75 -10.97
N LEU A 12 -29.28 -38.02 -9.92
CA LEU A 12 -28.91 -37.01 -8.94
C LEU A 12 -27.64 -36.30 -9.40
N THR A 13 -27.68 -34.98 -9.47
CA THR A 13 -26.50 -34.17 -9.83
C THR A 13 -26.20 -33.21 -8.68
N ILE A 14 -24.95 -33.19 -8.22
CA ILE A 14 -24.41 -32.18 -7.26
C ILE A 14 -23.54 -31.23 -8.07
N THR A 15 -23.79 -29.93 -7.94
CA THR A 15 -23.03 -28.88 -8.61
C THR A 15 -22.03 -28.27 -7.66
N LYS A 16 -20.96 -27.68 -8.21
CA LYS A 16 -19.97 -26.97 -7.42
C LYS A 16 -20.59 -25.76 -6.74
N ARG A 17 -20.19 -25.51 -5.49
CA ARG A 17 -20.64 -24.39 -4.68
C ARG A 17 -19.82 -23.14 -4.98
N PRO A 18 -20.42 -21.96 -5.29
CA PRO A 18 -19.69 -20.74 -5.50
C PRO A 18 -19.15 -20.17 -4.18
N ILE A 19 -17.92 -19.67 -4.21
CA ILE A 19 -17.27 -18.99 -3.08
C ILE A 19 -16.42 -17.83 -3.60
N THR A 20 -16.39 -16.72 -2.84
CA THR A 20 -15.53 -15.59 -3.10
C THR A 20 -14.45 -15.46 -2.01
N ILE A 21 -13.20 -15.24 -2.42
CA ILE A 21 -12.09 -14.91 -1.54
C ILE A 21 -11.62 -13.50 -1.92
N THR A 22 -11.67 -12.58 -0.95
CA THR A 22 -11.35 -11.17 -1.15
C THR A 22 -10.06 -10.80 -0.45
N GLY A 23 -9.04 -10.44 -1.20
CA GLY A 23 -7.77 -9.96 -0.65
C GLY A 23 -7.89 -8.55 -0.07
N SER A 24 -7.28 -8.32 1.07
CA SER A 24 -7.24 -7.00 1.70
C SER A 24 -6.48 -5.99 0.84
N GLY A 25 -6.93 -4.76 0.89
CA GLY A 25 -6.31 -3.62 0.22
C GLY A 25 -6.42 -2.35 1.06
N TRP A 26 -6.23 -1.19 0.44
CA TRP A 26 -6.47 0.11 1.07
C TRP A 26 -7.65 0.79 0.38
N THR A 27 -8.53 1.37 1.17
CA THR A 27 -9.71 2.12 0.70
C THR A 27 -9.38 3.54 0.27
N SER A 28 -8.21 4.06 0.71
CA SER A 28 -7.70 5.39 0.37
C SER A 28 -6.28 5.30 -0.16
N SER A 29 -5.86 6.33 -0.91
CA SER A 29 -4.46 6.48 -1.33
C SER A 29 -3.55 6.65 -0.10
N GLN A 30 -2.37 6.04 -0.15
CA GLN A 30 -1.34 6.17 0.86
C GLN A 30 -0.25 7.13 0.37
N PRO A 31 0.32 8.00 1.22
CA PRO A 31 1.41 8.86 0.82
C PRO A 31 2.70 8.06 0.62
N TYR A 32 3.57 8.51 -0.28
CA TYR A 32 4.92 7.94 -0.40
C TYR A 32 5.74 8.22 0.87
N THR A 33 6.28 7.16 1.48
CA THR A 33 7.10 7.25 2.71
C THR A 33 8.51 6.69 2.54
N GLY A 34 8.85 6.18 1.36
CA GLY A 34 10.09 5.42 1.12
C GLY A 34 10.09 4.01 1.72
N LYS A 35 9.03 3.62 2.43
CA LYS A 35 8.86 2.28 3.01
C LYS A 35 7.77 1.50 2.29
N ALA A 36 7.88 0.17 2.28
CA ALA A 36 6.86 -0.68 1.69
C ALA A 36 5.57 -0.66 2.53
N TYR A 37 4.44 -0.60 1.82
CA TYR A 37 3.13 -0.96 2.34
C TYR A 37 2.86 -2.40 1.95
N THR A 38 2.53 -3.25 2.91
CA THR A 38 2.27 -4.68 2.67
C THR A 38 1.06 -5.14 3.46
N LYS A 39 0.20 -5.95 2.83
CA LYS A 39 -0.86 -6.73 3.49
C LYS A 39 -0.86 -8.15 2.93
N THR A 40 -1.17 -9.09 3.80
CA THR A 40 -1.27 -10.52 3.48
C THR A 40 -2.62 -11.11 3.86
N ASP A 41 -3.52 -10.28 4.40
CA ASP A 41 -4.81 -10.72 4.90
C ASP A 41 -5.81 -10.87 3.75
N TYR A 42 -6.76 -11.77 3.91
CA TYR A 42 -7.88 -11.96 3.02
C TYR A 42 -9.12 -12.40 3.80
N GLU A 43 -10.28 -12.21 3.20
CA GLU A 43 -11.56 -12.67 3.72
C GLU A 43 -12.11 -13.78 2.84
N VAL A 44 -12.70 -14.78 3.46
CA VAL A 44 -13.41 -15.88 2.79
C VAL A 44 -14.90 -15.72 3.04
N GLU A 45 -15.66 -15.68 1.96
CA GLU A 45 -17.12 -15.63 2.02
C GLU A 45 -17.67 -16.82 2.83
N GLN A 46 -18.44 -16.53 3.88
CA GLN A 46 -19.08 -17.54 4.70
C GLN A 46 -20.43 -17.98 4.09
N ALA A 47 -20.97 -19.10 4.54
CA ALA A 47 -22.27 -19.59 4.07
C ALA A 47 -23.35 -18.51 4.18
N ASP A 48 -24.13 -18.34 3.10
CA ASP A 48 -25.33 -17.51 3.12
C ASP A 48 -26.48 -18.20 3.90
N ALA A 49 -27.55 -17.43 4.18
CA ALA A 49 -28.69 -17.92 4.94
C ALA A 49 -29.39 -19.13 4.26
N GLU A 50 -29.38 -19.17 2.93
CA GLU A 50 -29.95 -20.25 2.11
C GLU A 50 -28.99 -21.44 1.97
N ASN A 51 -27.75 -21.32 2.49
CA ASN A 51 -26.68 -22.32 2.38
C ASN A 51 -26.38 -22.75 0.93
N THR A 52 -26.39 -21.78 0.01
CA THR A 52 -26.19 -22.01 -1.44
C THR A 52 -24.84 -21.54 -1.95
N ARG A 53 -24.15 -20.65 -1.22
CA ARG A 53 -22.84 -20.08 -1.54
C ARG A 53 -22.00 -19.86 -0.29
N GLY A 54 -20.71 -19.48 -0.48
CA GLY A 54 -19.77 -19.27 0.59
C GLY A 54 -19.21 -20.59 1.16
N LEU A 55 -18.36 -20.49 2.17
CA LEU A 55 -17.73 -21.65 2.81
C LEU A 55 -18.76 -22.41 3.64
N VAL A 56 -18.80 -23.74 3.50
CA VAL A 56 -19.69 -24.59 4.32
C VAL A 56 -19.23 -24.53 5.79
N ASP A 57 -20.19 -24.52 6.72
CA ASP A 57 -19.91 -24.50 8.14
C ASP A 57 -18.97 -25.64 8.57
N GLY A 58 -17.95 -25.29 9.35
CA GLY A 58 -16.94 -26.22 9.81
C GLY A 58 -15.82 -26.50 8.80
N GLU A 59 -15.88 -25.96 7.59
CA GLU A 59 -14.76 -26.02 6.66
C GLU A 59 -13.83 -24.81 6.82
N THR A 60 -12.59 -24.94 6.35
CA THR A 60 -11.57 -23.88 6.37
C THR A 60 -10.98 -23.75 4.98
N ALA A 61 -10.79 -22.50 4.52
CA ALA A 61 -10.08 -22.21 3.28
C ALA A 61 -8.77 -21.48 3.60
N THR A 62 -7.68 -21.91 2.99
CA THR A 62 -6.35 -21.31 3.11
C THR A 62 -5.77 -21.06 1.74
N VAL A 63 -5.17 -19.88 1.56
CA VAL A 63 -4.46 -19.50 0.33
C VAL A 63 -3.41 -18.44 0.68
N SER A 64 -2.29 -18.42 -0.01
CA SER A 64 -1.37 -17.29 0.12
C SER A 64 -1.90 -16.07 -0.64
N TYR A 65 -1.72 -14.90 -0.04
CA TYR A 65 -2.10 -13.62 -0.62
C TYR A 65 -1.09 -12.56 -0.19
N GLU A 66 -0.71 -11.70 -1.12
CA GLU A 66 0.12 -10.53 -0.82
C GLU A 66 -0.24 -9.37 -1.74
N ILE A 67 -0.25 -8.17 -1.18
CA ILE A 67 -0.17 -6.91 -1.90
C ILE A 67 0.93 -6.07 -1.27
N THR A 68 1.89 -5.61 -2.09
CA THR A 68 2.99 -4.79 -1.63
C THR A 68 3.33 -3.70 -2.65
N GLY A 69 3.83 -2.54 -2.16
CA GLY A 69 4.28 -1.44 -2.99
C GLY A 69 5.08 -0.44 -2.19
N THR A 70 6.10 0.17 -2.81
CA THR A 70 6.96 1.18 -2.19
C THR A 70 6.91 2.51 -2.93
N ASN A 71 6.93 2.48 -4.26
CA ASN A 71 6.98 3.68 -5.08
C ASN A 71 5.58 4.23 -5.39
N VAL A 72 5.52 5.49 -5.81
CA VAL A 72 4.28 6.09 -6.32
C VAL A 72 3.73 5.25 -7.48
N GLY A 73 2.46 4.86 -7.36
CA GLY A 73 1.83 3.98 -8.34
C GLY A 73 0.59 3.27 -7.80
N ARG A 74 0.03 2.41 -8.63
CA ARG A 74 -1.09 1.55 -8.29
C ARG A 74 -0.64 0.08 -8.33
N TYR A 75 -0.97 -0.65 -7.29
CA TYR A 75 -0.63 -2.05 -7.10
C TYR A 75 -1.90 -2.87 -6.92
N THR A 76 -1.87 -4.10 -7.38
CA THR A 76 -2.94 -5.08 -7.19
C THR A 76 -2.37 -6.28 -6.47
N GLY A 77 -3.09 -6.81 -5.50
CA GLY A 77 -2.68 -7.99 -4.76
C GLY A 77 -2.65 -9.24 -5.64
N THR A 78 -1.90 -10.23 -5.20
CA THR A 78 -1.75 -11.51 -5.88
C THR A 78 -2.10 -12.65 -4.95
N PHE A 79 -2.93 -13.56 -5.40
CA PHE A 79 -3.20 -14.82 -4.73
C PHE A 79 -2.29 -15.91 -5.29
N GLY A 80 -1.80 -16.77 -4.42
CA GLY A 80 -1.09 -17.99 -4.83
C GLY A 80 -1.99 -19.05 -5.43
N ASP A 81 -1.35 -20.12 -5.92
CA ASP A 81 -2.02 -21.30 -6.47
C ASP A 81 -2.21 -22.41 -5.42
N ASP A 82 -1.92 -22.10 -4.16
CA ASP A 82 -1.91 -22.98 -2.99
C ASP A 82 -3.25 -23.04 -2.25
N LEU A 83 -4.36 -22.70 -2.93
CA LEU A 83 -5.68 -22.75 -2.31
C LEU A 83 -6.04 -24.16 -1.88
N GLU A 84 -6.35 -24.32 -0.61
CA GLU A 84 -6.93 -25.54 -0.04
C GLU A 84 -8.19 -25.23 0.75
N ILE A 85 -9.26 -26.01 0.51
CA ILE A 85 -10.46 -26.00 1.34
C ILE A 85 -10.56 -27.39 1.98
N LYS A 86 -10.65 -27.41 3.31
CA LYS A 86 -10.66 -28.66 4.10
C LYS A 86 -11.87 -28.72 5.01
N THR A 87 -12.43 -29.93 5.16
CA THR A 87 -13.44 -30.19 6.20
C THR A 87 -12.81 -30.05 7.58
N ALA A 88 -13.62 -29.78 8.59
CA ALA A 88 -13.18 -29.95 9.98
C ALA A 88 -12.64 -31.35 10.18
N GLY A 89 -11.42 -31.46 10.69
CA GLY A 89 -10.89 -32.71 11.20
C GLY A 89 -11.44 -32.98 12.61
N GLY A 90 -11.31 -34.22 13.09
CA GLY A 90 -11.50 -34.55 14.48
C GLY A 90 -10.44 -33.87 15.38
N ILE A 91 -10.22 -34.40 16.61
CA ILE A 91 -9.21 -33.87 17.54
C ILE A 91 -7.84 -33.73 16.81
N LEU A 92 -7.25 -32.52 16.86
CA LEU A 92 -5.99 -32.17 16.20
C LEU A 92 -6.03 -32.16 14.65
N GLY A 93 -7.21 -31.99 14.02
CA GLY A 93 -7.33 -31.95 12.56
C GLY A 93 -7.18 -33.31 11.87
N ILE A 94 -7.10 -34.41 12.63
CA ILE A 94 -6.98 -35.75 12.06
C ILE A 94 -8.27 -36.11 11.31
N GLY A 95 -8.14 -36.54 10.05
CA GLY A 95 -9.27 -36.91 9.19
C GLY A 95 -9.86 -35.75 8.35
N ALA A 96 -9.28 -34.52 8.43
CA ALA A 96 -9.63 -33.44 7.51
C ALA A 96 -9.43 -33.90 6.06
N LYS A 97 -10.41 -33.63 5.21
CA LYS A 97 -10.38 -33.96 3.78
C LYS A 97 -10.26 -32.69 2.95
N ASN A 98 -9.46 -32.70 1.90
CA ASN A 98 -9.47 -31.66 0.89
C ASN A 98 -10.76 -31.76 0.07
N VAL A 99 -11.49 -30.67 0.01
CA VAL A 99 -12.79 -30.54 -0.68
C VAL A 99 -12.81 -29.38 -1.67
N THR A 100 -11.65 -28.83 -2.02
CA THR A 100 -11.48 -27.68 -2.93
C THR A 100 -12.22 -27.88 -4.25
N ASP A 101 -12.23 -29.10 -4.78
CA ASP A 101 -12.89 -29.44 -6.05
C ASP A 101 -14.41 -29.32 -6.02
N ASN A 102 -15.01 -29.24 -4.82
CA ASN A 102 -16.45 -29.02 -4.67
C ASN A 102 -16.84 -27.55 -4.83
N TYR A 103 -15.86 -26.65 -4.99
CA TYR A 103 -16.10 -25.22 -5.08
C TYR A 103 -15.77 -24.64 -6.46
N THR A 104 -16.53 -23.60 -6.83
CA THR A 104 -16.17 -22.67 -7.89
C THR A 104 -15.68 -21.39 -7.22
N VAL A 105 -14.38 -21.14 -7.28
CA VAL A 105 -13.72 -20.07 -6.51
C VAL A 105 -13.55 -18.83 -7.36
N THR A 106 -13.98 -17.68 -6.84
CA THR A 106 -13.69 -16.35 -7.38
C THR A 106 -12.70 -15.65 -6.44
N LYS A 107 -11.53 -15.27 -6.95
CA LYS A 107 -10.52 -14.50 -6.21
C LYS A 107 -10.62 -13.01 -6.61
N THR A 108 -10.87 -12.13 -5.65
CA THR A 108 -10.96 -10.68 -5.84
C THR A 108 -9.80 -10.01 -5.13
N PRO A 109 -8.74 -9.59 -5.84
CA PRO A 109 -7.58 -8.97 -5.20
C PRO A 109 -7.88 -7.57 -4.69
N GLY A 110 -7.26 -7.18 -3.57
CA GLY A 110 -7.24 -5.82 -3.07
C GLY A 110 -6.37 -4.90 -3.93
N THR A 111 -6.47 -3.60 -3.71
CA THR A 111 -5.68 -2.58 -4.39
C THR A 111 -4.96 -1.67 -3.41
N LEU A 112 -3.79 -1.17 -3.81
CA LEU A 112 -3.02 -0.14 -3.13
C LEU A 112 -2.70 0.97 -4.14
N THR A 113 -2.98 2.21 -3.78
CA THR A 113 -2.50 3.38 -4.53
C THR A 113 -1.55 4.16 -3.64
N ILE A 114 -0.34 4.42 -4.12
CA ILE A 114 0.64 5.28 -3.45
C ILE A 114 0.73 6.58 -4.24
N SER A 115 0.40 7.70 -3.59
CA SER A 115 0.49 9.05 -4.14
C SER A 115 1.81 9.70 -3.76
N LYS A 116 2.17 10.78 -4.47
CA LYS A 116 3.27 11.65 -4.06
C LYS A 116 3.02 12.16 -2.64
N ALA A 117 4.08 12.20 -1.84
CA ALA A 117 4.02 12.84 -0.54
C ALA A 117 3.94 14.37 -0.69
N GLU A 118 3.22 15.02 0.21
CA GLU A 118 3.30 16.47 0.38
C GLU A 118 4.66 16.76 1.05
N ILE A 119 5.54 17.42 0.31
CA ILE A 119 6.95 17.58 0.70
C ILE A 119 7.11 18.20 2.09
N ASN A 120 6.25 19.16 2.44
CA ASN A 120 6.26 19.85 3.73
C ASN A 120 5.92 18.96 4.94
N GLN A 121 5.35 17.75 4.72
CA GLN A 121 5.09 16.78 5.79
C GLN A 121 6.28 15.86 6.09
N TYR A 122 7.23 15.76 5.15
CA TYR A 122 8.33 14.80 5.20
C TYR A 122 9.70 15.45 5.13
N VAL A 123 9.74 16.77 4.97
CA VAL A 123 10.96 17.54 4.82
C VAL A 123 10.92 18.72 5.80
N THR A 124 11.99 18.87 6.56
CA THR A 124 12.19 20.02 7.42
C THR A 124 13.26 20.91 6.82
N LEU A 125 12.87 22.11 6.41
CA LEU A 125 13.76 23.16 5.93
C LEU A 125 14.02 24.15 7.07
N ASN A 126 15.29 24.36 7.42
CA ASN A 126 15.72 25.29 8.44
C ASN A 126 16.57 26.39 7.77
N PRO A 127 15.97 27.52 7.38
CA PRO A 127 16.70 28.69 6.93
C PRO A 127 17.60 29.23 8.07
N ARG A 128 18.67 29.86 7.71
CA ARG A 128 19.57 30.50 8.67
C ARG A 128 19.74 31.98 8.31
N ASP A 129 19.21 32.82 9.16
CA ASP A 129 19.48 34.25 9.08
C ASP A 129 20.93 34.54 9.45
N VAL A 130 21.55 35.50 8.76
CA VAL A 130 22.88 36.06 9.07
C VAL A 130 22.70 37.54 9.31
N GLU A 131 23.16 37.99 10.45
CA GLU A 131 23.21 39.40 10.84
C GLU A 131 24.66 39.76 11.17
N GLU A 132 25.23 40.67 10.38
CA GLU A 132 26.63 41.12 10.54
C GLU A 132 26.69 42.63 10.63
N VAL A 133 27.69 43.11 11.36
CA VAL A 133 27.94 44.55 11.48
C VAL A 133 28.81 45.00 10.31
N TYR A 134 28.45 46.12 9.70
CA TYR A 134 29.23 46.70 8.61
C TYR A 134 30.72 46.87 9.00
N ASP A 135 31.59 46.22 8.25
CA ASP A 135 33.03 46.23 8.40
C ASP A 135 33.79 46.55 7.09
N GLY A 136 33.03 46.86 6.02
CA GLY A 136 33.58 47.18 4.71
C GLY A 136 33.96 45.93 3.88
N THR A 137 33.63 44.71 4.37
CA THR A 137 33.84 43.46 3.63
C THR A 137 32.53 42.84 3.17
N ALA A 138 32.60 41.91 2.21
CA ALA A 138 31.44 41.18 1.75
C ALA A 138 31.10 40.02 2.72
N HIS A 139 29.85 39.94 3.13
CA HIS A 139 29.29 38.86 3.94
C HIS A 139 28.37 37.96 3.09
N GLU A 140 28.43 36.67 3.33
CA GLU A 140 27.72 35.66 2.57
C GLU A 140 26.36 35.31 3.21
N ALA A 141 25.41 34.86 2.40
CA ALA A 141 24.15 34.35 2.89
C ALA A 141 24.35 33.08 3.74
N GLY A 142 23.45 32.89 4.72
CA GLY A 142 23.51 31.75 5.62
C GLY A 142 23.23 30.43 4.88
N VAL A 143 23.91 29.38 5.31
CA VAL A 143 23.67 28.02 4.82
C VAL A 143 22.44 27.45 5.53
N ALA A 144 21.36 27.20 4.78
CA ALA A 144 20.20 26.47 5.29
C ALA A 144 20.48 24.97 5.38
N THR A 145 19.73 24.28 6.22
CA THR A 145 19.75 22.81 6.27
C THR A 145 18.39 22.27 5.91
N VAL A 146 18.35 21.12 5.22
CA VAL A 146 17.14 20.41 4.89
C VAL A 146 17.35 18.91 5.07
N THR A 147 16.40 18.27 5.74
CA THR A 147 16.44 16.82 5.95
C THR A 147 15.08 16.22 5.65
N ASP A 148 15.08 15.00 5.12
CA ASP A 148 13.86 14.18 5.02
C ASP A 148 13.52 13.54 6.38
N SER A 149 12.37 12.87 6.45
CA SER A 149 11.92 12.16 7.66
C SER A 149 12.82 11.00 8.10
N ASN A 150 13.78 10.59 7.27
CA ASN A 150 14.77 9.56 7.58
C ASN A 150 16.12 10.15 8.00
N GLY A 151 16.23 11.49 8.00
CA GLY A 151 17.46 12.21 8.35
C GLY A 151 18.45 12.36 7.18
N ASN A 152 18.04 12.05 5.94
CA ASN A 152 18.91 12.28 4.78
C ASN A 152 18.91 13.77 4.43
N GLU A 153 20.09 14.31 4.13
CA GLU A 153 20.22 15.65 3.58
C GLU A 153 19.71 15.70 2.14
N LEU A 154 18.99 16.77 1.81
CA LEU A 154 18.47 17.02 0.47
C LEU A 154 19.19 18.23 -0.15
N LYS A 155 19.09 18.33 -1.48
CA LYS A 155 19.66 19.45 -2.21
C LYS A 155 18.86 20.72 -1.91
N ILE A 156 19.56 21.82 -1.65
CA ILE A 156 18.99 23.15 -1.42
C ILE A 156 19.36 24.07 -2.57
N GLU A 157 18.45 24.96 -2.91
CA GLU A 157 18.68 26.05 -3.83
C GLU A 157 18.28 27.38 -3.21
N TYR A 158 19.03 28.44 -3.55
CA TYR A 158 18.93 29.80 -3.01
C TYR A 158 18.64 30.79 -4.11
N SER A 159 17.84 31.83 -3.85
CA SER A 159 17.54 32.88 -4.82
C SER A 159 17.15 34.17 -4.16
N VAL A 160 17.61 35.31 -4.68
CA VAL A 160 17.19 36.67 -4.24
C VAL A 160 15.96 37.18 -4.99
N ASP A 161 15.67 36.64 -6.20
CA ASP A 161 14.59 37.10 -7.10
C ASP A 161 13.48 36.08 -7.32
N GLY A 162 13.61 34.85 -6.78
CA GLY A 162 12.67 33.75 -6.94
C GLY A 162 12.68 33.10 -8.34
N THR A 163 13.58 33.56 -9.24
CA THR A 163 13.68 33.07 -10.63
C THR A 163 15.03 32.44 -10.95
N ASN A 164 16.11 33.10 -10.51
CA ASN A 164 17.47 32.60 -10.68
C ASN A 164 17.92 31.88 -9.42
N TRP A 165 18.19 30.57 -9.53
CA TRP A 165 18.51 29.73 -8.37
C TRP A 165 19.96 29.22 -8.44
N THR A 166 20.65 29.24 -7.29
CA THR A 166 22.00 28.70 -7.10
C THR A 166 22.00 27.66 -5.98
N THR A 167 22.90 26.70 -6.04
CA THR A 167 23.13 25.74 -4.94
C THR A 167 24.20 26.21 -3.97
N ASP A 168 24.90 27.30 -4.30
CA ASP A 168 25.97 27.89 -3.48
C ASP A 168 25.51 29.23 -2.87
N PRO A 169 25.15 29.30 -1.57
CA PRO A 169 24.75 30.52 -0.92
C PRO A 169 25.88 31.54 -0.85
N GLY A 170 27.17 31.13 -0.89
CA GLY A 170 28.32 32.00 -0.92
C GLY A 170 28.40 32.93 -2.14
N THR A 171 27.62 32.66 -3.19
CA THR A 171 27.47 33.56 -4.34
C THR A 171 26.50 34.73 -4.09
N ILE A 172 25.75 34.69 -2.98
CA ILE A 172 24.81 35.74 -2.56
C ILE A 172 25.50 36.54 -1.43
N THR A 173 25.94 37.73 -1.73
CA THR A 173 26.70 38.53 -0.82
C THR A 173 26.10 39.92 -0.64
N ALA A 174 26.31 40.52 0.53
CA ALA A 174 26.05 41.95 0.83
C ALA A 174 27.28 42.58 1.47
N THR A 175 27.60 43.82 1.09
CA THR A 175 28.74 44.57 1.64
C THR A 175 28.26 45.77 2.41
N GLU A 176 27.26 46.49 1.91
CA GLU A 176 26.74 47.69 2.55
C GLU A 176 25.33 47.45 3.09
N VAL A 177 24.90 48.23 4.06
CA VAL A 177 23.56 48.13 4.69
C VAL A 177 22.42 48.14 3.63
N LYS A 178 22.58 48.96 2.59
CA LYS A 178 21.59 49.04 1.47
C LYS A 178 21.52 47.78 0.61
N ASP A 179 22.54 46.90 0.65
CA ASP A 179 22.63 45.68 -0.13
C ASP A 179 21.96 44.49 0.59
N SER A 180 21.41 44.73 1.79
CA SER A 180 20.68 43.69 2.54
C SER A 180 19.52 43.11 1.72
N VAL A 181 19.46 41.79 1.60
CA VAL A 181 18.51 41.09 0.77
C VAL A 181 17.81 39.98 1.54
N THR A 182 16.58 39.63 1.10
CA THR A 182 15.91 38.41 1.55
C THR A 182 16.27 37.29 0.59
N VAL A 183 16.76 36.19 1.12
CA VAL A 183 17.12 35.02 0.33
C VAL A 183 15.98 33.97 0.41
N ASN A 184 15.42 33.64 -0.73
CA ASN A 184 14.47 32.54 -0.85
C ASN A 184 15.24 31.22 -0.86
N VAL A 185 14.73 30.22 -0.18
CA VAL A 185 15.33 28.88 -0.06
C VAL A 185 14.29 27.82 -0.44
N ARG A 186 14.68 26.84 -1.25
CA ARG A 186 13.81 25.72 -1.62
C ARG A 186 14.55 24.39 -1.70
#